data_cc82eaacb60c2022116def6d71108580
#
_entry.id   cc82eaacb60c2022116def6d71108580
#
_cell.length_a   1.000
_cell.length_b   1.000
_cell.length_c   1.000
_cell.angle_alpha   90.00
_cell.angle_beta   90.00
_cell.angle_gamma   90.00
#
_symmetry.space_group_name_H-M   'P 1'
#
loop_
_entity.id
_entity.type
_entity.pdbx_description
1 polymer ?
#
loop_
_entity_poly.entity_id
_entity_poly.type
_entity_poly.pdbx_seq_one_letter_code
_entity_poly.pdbx_strand_id
1 'polypeptide(L)'
;MELELKELSKSYGSVKALNKISYTFKPGIYGILGANGAGKSTMINLITDNVSRDSNNGGNILYDGEDILKLGKKFRAIVGYMPQQQGFYEDFSPKAFLKYMAEVKGLKRKNEEGKSVAQQIDELLEVVNLTSVAYKKIGGFSGGMKQRVLLAQALLGNPKVLILDEPTAGLDPKERIGIRNYIAELSKDKIILFATHVVSDIECIADKVILVKKGQIVATGTPVELIEKMQGKVAELTCTLEDVGNLQEQYKVGNIRQRKNGLALRLVGDTLPDE
;
A
#
# COMPACT_ATOMS: atom_id res chain seq x y z
N MET A 1 -9.13 5.65 17.92
CA MET A 1 -9.24 5.37 16.47
C MET A 1 -8.58 4.03 16.18
N GLU A 2 -9.36 3.09 15.67
CA GLU A 2 -8.88 1.79 15.22
C GLU A 2 -9.74 1.25 14.09
N LEU A 3 -9.11 0.51 13.18
CA LEU A 3 -9.78 -0.22 12.10
C LEU A 3 -9.51 -1.71 12.32
N GLU A 4 -10.57 -2.51 12.48
CA GLU A 4 -10.46 -3.91 12.82
C GLU A 4 -11.04 -4.79 11.72
N LEU A 5 -10.28 -5.79 11.29
CA LEU A 5 -10.73 -6.89 10.45
C LEU A 5 -11.02 -8.09 11.35
N LYS A 6 -12.24 -8.64 11.27
CA LYS A 6 -12.67 -9.84 12.02
C LYS A 6 -13.02 -10.96 11.08
N GLU A 7 -12.19 -12.00 11.04
CA GLU A 7 -12.34 -13.20 10.23
C GLU A 7 -12.67 -12.90 8.76
N LEU A 8 -12.09 -11.83 8.21
CA LEU A 8 -12.40 -11.35 6.87
C LEU A 8 -12.08 -12.41 5.83
N SER A 9 -13.10 -12.83 5.09
CA SER A 9 -13.01 -13.85 4.07
C SER A 9 -13.66 -13.37 2.78
N LYS A 10 -13.11 -13.81 1.62
CA LYS A 10 -13.66 -13.49 0.29
C LYS A 10 -13.34 -14.58 -0.70
N SER A 11 -14.35 -14.99 -1.43
CA SER A 11 -14.22 -15.96 -2.52
C SER A 11 -14.69 -15.37 -3.84
N TYR A 12 -14.04 -15.76 -4.93
CA TYR A 12 -14.43 -15.49 -6.30
C TYR A 12 -14.57 -16.83 -7.02
N GLY A 13 -15.80 -17.32 -7.13
CA GLY A 13 -16.06 -18.68 -7.57
C GLY A 13 -15.36 -19.70 -6.67
N SER A 14 -14.50 -20.55 -7.23
CA SER A 14 -13.72 -21.55 -6.49
C SER A 14 -12.44 -20.99 -5.81
N VAL A 15 -12.05 -19.76 -6.12
CA VAL A 15 -10.82 -19.17 -5.58
C VAL A 15 -11.10 -18.43 -4.29
N LYS A 16 -10.53 -18.89 -3.18
CA LYS A 16 -10.57 -18.20 -1.89
C LYS A 16 -9.48 -17.15 -1.82
N ALA A 17 -9.83 -15.90 -2.13
CA ALA A 17 -8.90 -14.77 -2.18
C ALA A 17 -8.47 -14.29 -0.80
N LEU A 18 -9.37 -14.36 0.21
CA LEU A 18 -9.05 -14.13 1.61
C LEU A 18 -9.65 -15.25 2.47
N ASN A 19 -8.93 -15.64 3.51
CA ASN A 19 -9.29 -16.72 4.39
C ASN A 19 -9.10 -16.33 5.86
N LYS A 20 -10.18 -15.86 6.49
CA LYS A 20 -10.27 -15.52 7.92
C LYS A 20 -9.16 -14.57 8.41
N ILE A 21 -8.93 -13.49 7.66
CA ILE A 21 -7.98 -12.46 8.10
C ILE A 21 -8.57 -11.70 9.29
N SER A 22 -7.82 -11.67 10.40
CA SER A 22 -8.11 -10.85 11.56
C SER A 22 -6.89 -9.99 11.87
N TYR A 23 -7.09 -8.68 11.98
CA TYR A 23 -6.06 -7.72 12.33
C TYR A 23 -6.66 -6.40 12.80
N THR A 24 -5.99 -5.73 13.75
CA THR A 24 -6.40 -4.41 14.24
C THR A 24 -5.32 -3.38 13.91
N PHE A 25 -5.73 -2.36 13.16
CA PHE A 25 -4.91 -1.21 12.81
C PHE A 25 -5.18 -0.06 13.77
N LYS A 26 -4.13 0.56 14.27
CA LYS A 26 -4.13 1.80 15.06
C LYS A 26 -3.40 2.89 14.26
N PRO A 27 -3.36 4.16 14.70
CA PRO A 27 -2.55 5.16 14.02
C PRO A 27 -1.13 4.69 13.77
N GLY A 28 -0.63 4.91 12.56
CA GLY A 28 0.67 4.43 12.08
C GLY A 28 0.63 3.94 10.64
N ILE A 29 1.79 3.57 10.11
CA ILE A 29 1.97 3.07 8.73
C ILE A 29 2.11 1.55 8.73
N TYR A 30 1.26 0.90 7.98
CA TYR A 30 1.26 -0.55 7.79
C TYR A 30 1.62 -0.89 6.35
N GLY A 31 2.80 -1.47 6.17
CA GLY A 31 3.24 -2.02 4.89
C GLY A 31 2.57 -3.35 4.61
N ILE A 32 1.79 -3.45 3.54
CA ILE A 32 1.14 -4.70 3.14
C ILE A 32 1.95 -5.31 2.01
N LEU A 33 2.70 -6.37 2.31
CA LEU A 33 3.56 -7.08 1.38
C LEU A 33 2.98 -8.45 1.01
N GLY A 34 3.21 -8.87 -0.20
CA GLY A 34 2.83 -10.20 -0.70
C GLY A 34 2.94 -10.27 -2.22
N ALA A 35 3.06 -11.46 -2.76
CA ALA A 35 3.09 -11.69 -4.21
C ALA A 35 1.79 -11.23 -4.88
N ASN A 36 1.81 -11.11 -6.21
CA ASN A 36 0.59 -10.91 -6.98
C ASN A 36 -0.38 -12.07 -6.73
N GLY A 37 -1.66 -11.77 -6.55
CA GLY A 37 -2.67 -12.76 -6.18
C GLY A 37 -2.66 -13.19 -4.69
N ALA A 38 -1.81 -12.61 -3.83
CA ALA A 38 -1.79 -12.94 -2.40
C ALA A 38 -3.06 -12.52 -1.64
N GLY A 39 -3.90 -11.63 -2.18
CA GLY A 39 -5.12 -11.13 -1.57
C GLY A 39 -5.07 -9.66 -1.14
N LYS A 40 -3.94 -8.94 -1.35
CA LYS A 40 -3.77 -7.53 -0.94
C LYS A 40 -4.87 -6.61 -1.48
N SER A 41 -5.05 -6.57 -2.79
CA SER A 41 -6.06 -5.72 -3.44
C SER A 41 -7.50 -6.14 -3.06
N THR A 42 -7.75 -7.43 -2.82
CA THR A 42 -9.05 -7.90 -2.32
C THR A 42 -9.32 -7.36 -0.92
N MET A 43 -8.33 -7.38 -0.03
CA MET A 43 -8.45 -6.82 1.32
C MET A 43 -8.71 -5.30 1.26
N ILE A 44 -7.96 -4.57 0.44
CA ILE A 44 -8.15 -3.13 0.20
C ILE A 44 -9.56 -2.85 -0.32
N ASN A 45 -10.02 -3.57 -1.34
CA ASN A 45 -11.34 -3.38 -1.93
C ASN A 45 -12.49 -3.65 -0.96
N LEU A 46 -12.32 -4.58 -0.01
CA LEU A 46 -13.30 -4.82 1.04
C LEU A 46 -13.30 -3.69 2.08
N ILE A 47 -12.13 -3.16 2.47
CA ILE A 47 -12.03 -2.03 3.41
C ILE A 47 -12.61 -0.76 2.81
N THR A 48 -12.40 -0.53 1.50
CA THR A 48 -12.93 0.64 0.78
C THR A 48 -14.39 0.49 0.34
N ASP A 49 -15.02 -0.66 0.62
CA ASP A 49 -16.40 -1.00 0.21
C ASP A 49 -16.59 -0.98 -1.34
N ASN A 50 -15.49 -1.18 -2.09
CA ASN A 50 -15.54 -1.33 -3.55
C ASN A 50 -16.01 -2.72 -3.99
N VAL A 51 -15.88 -3.72 -3.10
CA VAL A 51 -16.34 -5.10 -3.30
C VAL A 51 -17.14 -5.51 -2.07
N SER A 52 -18.30 -6.09 -2.30
CA SER A 52 -19.16 -6.58 -1.21
C SER A 52 -18.54 -7.79 -0.50
N ARG A 53 -18.69 -7.85 0.81
CA ARG A 53 -18.37 -9.04 1.61
C ARG A 53 -19.24 -10.22 1.19
N ASP A 54 -18.75 -11.43 1.38
CA ASP A 54 -19.55 -12.64 1.16
C ASP A 54 -20.69 -12.67 2.19
N SER A 55 -21.90 -13.01 1.75
CA SER A 55 -23.09 -13.04 2.60
C SER A 55 -22.99 -14.04 3.73
N ASN A 56 -22.31 -15.17 3.50
CA ASN A 56 -22.07 -16.21 4.49
C ASN A 56 -20.57 -16.23 4.84
N ASN A 57 -20.25 -16.01 6.12
CA ASN A 57 -18.88 -16.07 6.66
C ASN A 57 -17.88 -15.06 6.05
N GLY A 58 -18.33 -13.92 5.50
CA GLY A 58 -17.48 -12.86 4.96
C GLY A 58 -16.69 -12.08 6.01
N GLY A 59 -17.01 -12.27 7.28
CA GLY A 59 -16.41 -11.53 8.41
C GLY A 59 -16.91 -10.10 8.51
N ASN A 60 -16.28 -9.31 9.37
CA ASN A 60 -16.64 -7.91 9.62
C ASN A 60 -15.44 -6.99 9.51
N ILE A 61 -15.71 -5.74 9.15
CA ILE A 61 -14.74 -4.64 9.18
C ILE A 61 -15.34 -3.57 10.07
N LEU A 62 -14.66 -3.25 11.16
CA LEU A 62 -15.14 -2.31 12.16
C LEU A 62 -14.23 -1.08 12.20
N TYR A 63 -14.81 0.09 12.32
CA TYR A 63 -14.09 1.33 12.63
C TYR A 63 -14.60 1.85 13.97
N ASP A 64 -13.70 1.96 14.95
CA ASP A 64 -14.03 2.30 16.34
C ASP A 64 -15.18 1.45 16.92
N GLY A 65 -15.17 0.15 16.59
CA GLY A 65 -16.15 -0.84 17.08
C GLY A 65 -17.45 -0.89 16.28
N GLU A 66 -17.69 0.02 15.31
CA GLU A 66 -18.91 0.03 14.49
C GLU A 66 -18.62 -0.49 13.06
N ASP A 67 -19.51 -1.34 12.53
CA ASP A 67 -19.36 -1.89 11.18
C ASP A 67 -19.37 -0.79 10.12
N ILE A 68 -18.38 -0.80 9.22
CA ILE A 68 -18.22 0.20 8.16
C ILE A 68 -19.44 0.30 7.23
N LEU A 69 -20.18 -0.79 7.04
CA LEU A 69 -21.41 -0.77 6.24
C LEU A 69 -22.54 0.00 6.96
N LYS A 70 -22.61 -0.08 8.29
CA LYS A 70 -23.57 0.72 9.09
C LYS A 70 -23.17 2.19 9.09
N LEU A 71 -21.88 2.48 9.22
CA LEU A 71 -21.35 3.85 9.11
C LEU A 71 -21.58 4.45 7.71
N GLY A 72 -21.50 3.65 6.66
CA GLY A 72 -21.80 4.02 5.30
C GLY A 72 -21.08 5.29 4.83
N LYS A 73 -21.81 6.36 4.55
CA LYS A 73 -21.25 7.65 4.11
C LYS A 73 -20.27 8.27 5.12
N LYS A 74 -20.49 8.08 6.43
CA LYS A 74 -19.61 8.62 7.47
C LYS A 74 -18.22 7.97 7.39
N PHE A 75 -18.15 6.66 7.17
CA PHE A 75 -16.87 5.98 6.99
C PHE A 75 -16.19 6.41 5.68
N ARG A 76 -16.93 6.44 4.56
CA ARG A 76 -16.35 6.88 3.27
C ARG A 76 -15.82 8.31 3.30
N ALA A 77 -16.40 9.19 4.10
CA ALA A 77 -15.91 10.58 4.25
C ALA A 77 -14.53 10.68 4.90
N ILE A 78 -14.17 9.73 5.77
CA ILE A 78 -12.88 9.69 6.48
C ILE A 78 -11.85 8.79 5.82
N VAL A 79 -12.20 8.11 4.72
CA VAL A 79 -11.27 7.27 3.94
C VAL A 79 -10.72 8.05 2.77
N GLY A 80 -9.39 8.03 2.63
CA GLY A 80 -8.67 8.39 1.42
C GLY A 80 -8.20 7.12 0.72
N TYR A 81 -8.48 6.97 -0.56
CA TYR A 81 -8.07 5.80 -1.32
C TYR A 81 -7.39 6.19 -2.62
N MET A 82 -6.21 5.65 -2.81
CA MET A 82 -5.43 5.73 -4.04
C MET A 82 -5.33 4.33 -4.63
N PRO A 83 -6.08 4.01 -5.69
CA PRO A 83 -6.01 2.73 -6.37
C PRO A 83 -4.75 2.62 -7.23
N GLN A 84 -4.30 1.40 -7.51
CA GLN A 84 -3.16 1.12 -8.39
C GLN A 84 -3.37 1.67 -9.82
N GLN A 85 -4.59 1.57 -10.33
CA GLN A 85 -4.99 2.13 -11.62
C GLN A 85 -6.34 2.80 -11.52
N GLN A 86 -6.45 3.98 -12.09
CA GLN A 86 -7.71 4.70 -12.20
C GLN A 86 -7.80 5.39 -13.56
N GLY A 87 -8.99 5.34 -14.16
CA GLY A 87 -9.32 6.19 -15.29
C GLY A 87 -9.37 7.65 -14.88
N PHE A 88 -8.80 8.52 -15.69
CA PHE A 88 -8.88 9.96 -15.50
C PHE A 88 -9.85 10.58 -16.48
N TYR A 89 -10.43 11.71 -16.08
CA TYR A 89 -11.06 12.65 -17.02
C TYR A 89 -9.93 13.42 -17.72
N GLU A 90 -9.50 12.96 -18.89
CA GLU A 90 -8.30 13.45 -19.58
C GLU A 90 -8.35 14.95 -19.90
N ASP A 91 -9.54 15.51 -20.09
CA ASP A 91 -9.77 16.92 -20.31
C ASP A 91 -9.73 17.79 -19.05
N PHE A 92 -9.75 17.20 -17.87
CA PHE A 92 -9.64 17.94 -16.61
C PHE A 92 -8.17 18.32 -16.35
N SER A 93 -7.99 19.48 -15.73
CA SER A 93 -6.72 19.81 -15.08
C SER A 93 -6.70 19.22 -13.66
N PRO A 94 -5.51 19.05 -13.04
CA PRO A 94 -5.41 18.60 -11.63
C PRO A 94 -6.30 19.41 -10.69
N LYS A 95 -6.29 20.72 -10.81
CA LYS A 95 -7.11 21.61 -9.97
C LYS A 95 -8.61 21.40 -10.19
N ALA A 96 -9.05 21.24 -11.44
CA ALA A 96 -10.44 20.96 -11.77
C ALA A 96 -10.85 19.57 -11.29
N PHE A 97 -10.01 18.56 -11.46
CA PHE A 97 -10.24 17.21 -10.99
C PHE A 97 -10.38 17.15 -9.46
N LEU A 98 -9.45 17.75 -8.73
CA LEU A 98 -9.51 17.77 -7.26
C LEU A 98 -10.73 18.55 -6.75
N LYS A 99 -11.12 19.65 -7.42
CA LYS A 99 -12.35 20.37 -7.09
C LYS A 99 -13.58 19.49 -7.27
N TYR A 100 -13.69 18.80 -8.41
CA TYR A 100 -14.75 17.84 -8.67
C TYR A 100 -14.80 16.74 -7.60
N MET A 101 -13.64 16.15 -7.25
CA MET A 101 -13.55 15.12 -6.23
C MET A 101 -13.93 15.64 -4.83
N ALA A 102 -13.64 16.90 -4.52
CA ALA A 102 -14.07 17.54 -3.27
C ALA A 102 -15.59 17.65 -3.19
N GLU A 103 -16.25 18.02 -4.30
CA GLU A 103 -17.71 18.07 -4.39
C GLU A 103 -18.33 16.67 -4.26
N VAL A 104 -17.78 15.65 -4.94
CA VAL A 104 -18.24 14.25 -4.84
C VAL A 104 -18.10 13.72 -3.42
N LYS A 105 -17.00 14.04 -2.71
CA LYS A 105 -16.80 13.71 -1.30
C LYS A 105 -17.71 14.51 -0.35
N GLY A 106 -18.38 15.53 -0.83
CA GLY A 106 -19.23 16.42 -0.01
C GLY A 106 -18.41 17.22 1.01
N LEU A 107 -17.19 17.64 0.66
CA LEU A 107 -16.36 18.42 1.56
C LEU A 107 -17.00 19.76 1.87
N LYS A 108 -16.96 20.15 3.14
CA LYS A 108 -17.46 21.46 3.58
C LYS A 108 -16.61 22.58 2.97
N ARG A 109 -17.22 23.76 2.78
CA ARG A 109 -16.52 24.95 2.24
C ARG A 109 -15.24 25.29 2.98
N LYS A 110 -15.18 25.04 4.28
CA LYS A 110 -13.99 25.15 5.13
C LYS A 110 -13.85 23.89 5.96
N ASN A 111 -12.60 23.43 6.15
CA ASN A 111 -12.27 22.34 7.07
C ASN A 111 -12.26 22.83 8.53
N GLU A 112 -11.90 21.95 9.46
CA GLU A 112 -11.80 22.25 10.91
C GLU A 112 -10.72 23.31 11.21
N GLU A 113 -9.70 23.43 10.36
CA GLU A 113 -8.64 24.44 10.45
C GLU A 113 -9.04 25.78 9.83
N GLY A 114 -10.27 25.92 9.32
CA GLY A 114 -10.77 27.11 8.65
C GLY A 114 -10.31 27.29 7.20
N LYS A 115 -9.54 26.36 6.64
CA LYS A 115 -9.05 26.39 5.25
C LYS A 115 -10.16 26.09 4.28
N SER A 116 -10.26 26.89 3.22
CA SER A 116 -11.18 26.61 2.12
C SER A 116 -10.75 25.37 1.31
N VAL A 117 -11.67 24.75 0.59
CA VAL A 117 -11.37 23.64 -0.33
C VAL A 117 -10.30 24.05 -1.36
N ALA A 118 -10.38 25.31 -1.86
CA ALA A 118 -9.38 25.81 -2.82
C ALA A 118 -7.97 25.86 -2.22
N GLN A 119 -7.83 26.34 -0.99
CA GLN A 119 -6.55 26.36 -0.27
C GLN A 119 -6.02 24.94 -0.02
N GLN A 120 -6.86 24.00 0.41
CA GLN A 120 -6.47 22.60 0.56
C GLN A 120 -5.97 22.00 -0.75
N ILE A 121 -6.63 22.28 -1.86
CA ILE A 121 -6.21 21.80 -3.19
C ILE A 121 -4.86 22.40 -3.59
N ASP A 122 -4.64 23.69 -3.36
CA ASP A 122 -3.38 24.36 -3.71
C ASP A 122 -2.22 23.80 -2.87
N GLU A 123 -2.41 23.58 -1.57
CA GLU A 123 -1.43 22.91 -0.70
C GLU A 123 -1.13 21.48 -1.16
N LEU A 124 -2.15 20.70 -1.52
CA LEU A 124 -1.95 19.34 -2.01
C LEU A 124 -1.21 19.30 -3.34
N LEU A 125 -1.48 20.24 -4.25
CA LEU A 125 -0.75 20.35 -5.51
C LEU A 125 0.72 20.72 -5.31
N GLU A 126 1.03 21.52 -4.29
CA GLU A 126 2.41 21.83 -3.89
C GLU A 126 3.10 20.58 -3.34
N VAL A 127 2.48 19.88 -2.39
CA VAL A 127 2.99 18.63 -1.80
C VAL A 127 3.35 17.59 -2.85
N VAL A 128 2.49 17.42 -3.86
CA VAL A 128 2.74 16.45 -4.93
C VAL A 128 3.52 17.03 -6.11
N ASN A 129 4.09 18.24 -5.96
CA ASN A 129 4.90 18.92 -6.97
C ASN A 129 4.20 19.03 -8.35
N LEU A 130 2.93 19.48 -8.34
CA LEU A 130 2.12 19.69 -9.54
C LEU A 130 1.63 21.14 -9.71
N THR A 131 2.08 22.09 -8.89
CA THR A 131 1.65 23.50 -8.91
C THR A 131 1.87 24.12 -10.29
N SER A 132 3.02 23.89 -10.92
CA SER A 132 3.37 24.48 -12.25
C SER A 132 2.50 23.98 -13.41
N VAL A 133 1.79 22.87 -13.20
CA VAL A 133 0.92 22.22 -14.18
C VAL A 133 -0.54 22.10 -13.72
N ALA A 134 -0.89 22.80 -12.64
CA ALA A 134 -2.21 22.74 -11.99
C ALA A 134 -3.40 22.97 -12.94
N TYR A 135 -3.19 23.70 -14.04
CA TYR A 135 -4.20 24.04 -15.04
C TYR A 135 -4.01 23.33 -16.40
N LYS A 136 -2.97 22.48 -16.55
CA LYS A 136 -2.76 21.71 -17.78
C LYS A 136 -3.63 20.45 -17.77
N LYS A 137 -4.07 19.97 -18.94
CA LYS A 137 -4.89 18.76 -19.05
C LYS A 137 -4.13 17.52 -18.61
N ILE A 138 -4.77 16.67 -17.76
CA ILE A 138 -4.21 15.41 -17.24
C ILE A 138 -3.91 14.42 -18.37
N GLY A 139 -4.65 14.46 -19.48
CA GLY A 139 -4.42 13.57 -20.63
C GLY A 139 -2.98 13.60 -21.16
N GLY A 140 -2.31 14.75 -21.10
CA GLY A 140 -0.91 14.91 -21.49
C GLY A 140 0.13 14.58 -20.41
N PHE A 141 -0.28 14.06 -19.23
CA PHE A 141 0.63 13.79 -18.12
C PHE A 141 1.35 12.45 -18.28
N SER A 142 2.59 12.39 -17.80
CA SER A 142 3.31 11.13 -17.62
C SER A 142 2.61 10.24 -16.58
N GLY A 143 2.93 8.94 -16.54
CA GLY A 143 2.42 8.01 -15.55
C GLY A 143 2.67 8.50 -14.11
N GLY A 144 3.90 8.96 -13.81
CA GLY A 144 4.25 9.51 -12.50
C GLY A 144 3.47 10.78 -12.14
N MET A 145 3.21 11.68 -13.12
CA MET A 145 2.37 12.86 -12.87
C MET A 145 0.91 12.45 -12.57
N LYS A 146 0.36 11.48 -13.30
CA LYS A 146 -0.98 10.92 -13.03
C LYS A 146 -1.03 10.30 -11.64
N GLN A 147 0.00 9.54 -11.25
CA GLN A 147 0.11 8.94 -9.91
C GLN A 147 0.08 10.00 -8.79
N ARG A 148 0.78 11.11 -8.98
CA ARG A 148 0.77 12.24 -8.04
C ARG A 148 -0.59 12.93 -7.93
N VAL A 149 -1.35 13.02 -9.02
CA VAL A 149 -2.75 13.50 -8.97
C VAL A 149 -3.63 12.58 -8.13
N LEU A 150 -3.48 11.24 -8.28
CA LEU A 150 -4.21 10.26 -7.46
C LEU A 150 -3.87 10.35 -5.98
N LEU A 151 -2.60 10.57 -5.66
CA LEU A 151 -2.19 10.78 -4.28
C LEU A 151 -2.83 12.04 -3.69
N ALA A 152 -2.81 13.16 -4.42
CA ALA A 152 -3.48 14.39 -3.98
C ALA A 152 -4.99 14.17 -3.76
N GLN A 153 -5.65 13.41 -4.64
CA GLN A 153 -7.05 13.03 -4.50
C GLN A 153 -7.30 12.17 -3.26
N ALA A 154 -6.43 11.21 -2.96
CA ALA A 154 -6.57 10.36 -1.78
C ALA A 154 -6.43 11.18 -0.48
N LEU A 155 -5.56 12.17 -0.47
CA LEU A 155 -5.31 13.06 0.68
C LEU A 155 -6.38 14.13 0.88
N LEU A 156 -7.21 14.37 -0.13
CA LEU A 156 -8.21 15.43 -0.13
C LEU A 156 -9.24 15.24 1.00
N GLY A 157 -9.43 16.28 1.81
CA GLY A 157 -10.33 16.26 2.97
C GLY A 157 -9.71 15.71 4.24
N ASN A 158 -8.39 15.57 4.30
CA ASN A 158 -7.64 15.12 5.48
C ASN A 158 -8.17 13.79 6.08
N PRO A 159 -8.13 12.68 5.34
CA PRO A 159 -8.71 11.41 5.77
C PRO A 159 -8.07 10.89 7.06
N LYS A 160 -8.84 10.14 7.86
CA LYS A 160 -8.34 9.43 9.05
C LYS A 160 -7.78 8.04 8.71
N VAL A 161 -8.30 7.40 7.67
CA VAL A 161 -7.80 6.15 7.11
C VAL A 161 -7.33 6.43 5.69
N LEU A 162 -6.05 6.22 5.42
CA LEU A 162 -5.44 6.43 4.11
C LEU A 162 -4.99 5.08 3.54
N ILE A 163 -5.49 4.73 2.38
CA ILE A 163 -5.16 3.47 1.70
C ILE A 163 -4.48 3.80 0.39
N LEU A 164 -3.25 3.34 0.24
CA LEU A 164 -2.38 3.64 -0.89
C LEU A 164 -1.96 2.32 -1.55
N ASP A 165 -2.43 2.08 -2.77
CA ASP A 165 -2.08 0.89 -3.56
C ASP A 165 -1.04 1.28 -4.61
N GLU A 166 0.22 0.85 -4.41
CA GLU A 166 1.39 1.16 -5.24
C GLU A 166 1.65 2.68 -5.43
N PRO A 167 1.69 3.49 -4.35
CA PRO A 167 1.72 4.95 -4.48
C PRO A 167 3.01 5.52 -5.08
N THR A 168 4.08 4.74 -5.10
CA THR A 168 5.41 5.15 -5.62
C THR A 168 5.72 4.55 -6.98
N ALA A 169 4.79 3.76 -7.56
CA ALA A 169 4.99 3.16 -8.88
C ALA A 169 5.15 4.23 -9.96
N GLY A 170 6.16 4.07 -10.83
CA GLY A 170 6.41 4.98 -11.94
C GLY A 170 6.98 6.35 -11.56
N LEU A 171 7.32 6.58 -10.28
CA LEU A 171 8.02 7.77 -9.82
C LEU A 171 9.53 7.59 -9.94
N ASP A 172 10.23 8.69 -10.20
CA ASP A 172 11.68 8.70 -10.12
C ASP A 172 12.16 8.60 -8.65
N PRO A 173 13.44 8.25 -8.40
CA PRO A 173 13.94 8.04 -7.04
C PRO A 173 13.79 9.25 -6.12
N LYS A 174 13.94 10.46 -6.63
CA LYS A 174 13.82 11.71 -5.84
C LYS A 174 12.36 11.96 -5.45
N GLU A 175 11.45 11.82 -6.40
CA GLU A 175 10.01 11.96 -6.17
C GLU A 175 9.50 10.92 -5.18
N ARG A 176 9.96 9.66 -5.30
CA ARG A 176 9.64 8.55 -4.39
C ARG A 176 10.02 8.89 -2.94
N ILE A 177 11.22 9.41 -2.72
CA ILE A 177 11.68 9.83 -1.39
C ILE A 177 10.77 10.93 -0.84
N GLY A 178 10.45 11.97 -1.62
CA GLY A 178 9.58 13.06 -1.21
C GLY A 178 8.19 12.58 -0.79
N ILE A 179 7.58 11.70 -1.58
CA ILE A 179 6.27 11.11 -1.28
C ILE A 179 6.31 10.27 0.00
N ARG A 180 7.34 9.44 0.18
CA ARG A 180 7.49 8.63 1.40
C ARG A 180 7.61 9.49 2.64
N ASN A 181 8.47 10.52 2.62
CA ASN A 181 8.65 11.43 3.74
C ASN A 181 7.34 12.13 4.11
N TYR A 182 6.58 12.61 3.10
CA TYR A 182 5.28 13.22 3.34
C TYR A 182 4.27 12.24 3.97
N ILE A 183 4.22 11.00 3.49
CA ILE A 183 3.36 9.95 4.07
C ILE A 183 3.77 9.68 5.53
N ALA A 184 5.07 9.64 5.82
CA ALA A 184 5.58 9.44 7.17
C ALA A 184 5.15 10.56 8.13
N GLU A 185 5.16 11.82 7.69
CA GLU A 185 4.68 12.96 8.49
C GLU A 185 3.21 12.87 8.85
N LEU A 186 2.39 12.26 7.97
CA LEU A 186 0.95 12.10 8.18
C LEU A 186 0.58 10.99 9.18
N SER A 187 1.51 10.10 9.56
CA SER A 187 1.20 8.87 10.29
C SER A 187 0.75 9.07 11.73
N LYS A 188 1.06 10.22 12.34
CA LYS A 188 0.85 10.48 13.78
C LYS A 188 -0.60 10.31 14.23
N ASP A 189 -1.56 10.70 13.39
CA ASP A 189 -2.99 10.72 13.69
C ASP A 189 -3.84 9.99 12.64
N LYS A 190 -3.23 9.14 11.82
CA LYS A 190 -3.89 8.42 10.73
C LYS A 190 -3.53 6.93 10.73
N ILE A 191 -4.45 6.12 10.27
CA ILE A 191 -4.17 4.73 9.89
C ILE A 191 -3.81 4.74 8.42
N ILE A 192 -2.58 4.38 8.07
CA ILE A 192 -2.08 4.37 6.69
C ILE A 192 -1.79 2.93 6.28
N LEU A 193 -2.51 2.43 5.28
CA LEU A 193 -2.28 1.14 4.65
C LEU A 193 -1.52 1.39 3.34
N PHE A 194 -0.27 0.94 3.29
CA PHE A 194 0.63 1.13 2.17
C PHE A 194 0.91 -0.22 1.51
N ALA A 195 0.19 -0.53 0.43
CA ALA A 195 0.42 -1.76 -0.32
C ALA A 195 1.41 -1.51 -1.44
N THR A 196 2.46 -2.32 -1.51
CA THR A 196 3.45 -2.29 -2.59
C THR A 196 4.17 -3.63 -2.68
N HIS A 197 4.81 -3.87 -3.82
CA HIS A 197 5.77 -4.95 -4.00
C HIS A 197 7.23 -4.47 -3.82
N VAL A 198 7.45 -3.19 -3.62
CA VAL A 198 8.78 -2.58 -3.43
C VAL A 198 9.14 -2.59 -1.94
N VAL A 199 9.89 -3.59 -1.52
CA VAL A 199 10.26 -3.81 -0.10
C VAL A 199 10.96 -2.60 0.50
N SER A 200 11.86 -1.95 -0.25
CA SER A 200 12.61 -0.77 0.22
C SER A 200 11.73 0.43 0.57
N ASP A 201 10.54 0.56 -0.01
CA ASP A 201 9.62 1.63 0.36
C ASP A 201 8.99 1.37 1.74
N ILE A 202 8.65 0.11 1.99
CA ILE A 202 8.09 -0.33 3.28
C ILE A 202 9.13 -0.25 4.40
N GLU A 203 10.34 -0.74 4.13
CA GLU A 203 11.43 -0.76 5.11
C GLU A 203 11.75 0.65 5.64
N CYS A 204 11.63 1.67 4.79
CA CYS A 204 11.94 3.06 5.16
C CYS A 204 10.87 3.75 6.02
N ILE A 205 9.58 3.39 5.90
CA ILE A 205 8.50 4.20 6.48
C ILE A 205 7.49 3.42 7.31
N ALA A 206 7.41 2.09 7.17
CA ALA A 206 6.38 1.32 7.85
C ALA A 206 6.72 1.10 9.34
N ASP A 207 5.77 1.41 10.21
CA ASP A 207 5.83 1.05 11.62
C ASP A 207 5.65 -0.46 11.80
N LYS A 208 4.80 -1.06 10.97
CA LYS A 208 4.57 -2.51 10.93
C LYS A 208 4.41 -3.01 9.50
N VAL A 209 4.84 -4.24 9.29
CA VAL A 209 4.68 -4.95 8.02
C VAL A 209 3.73 -6.12 8.22
N ILE A 210 2.83 -6.31 7.28
CA ILE A 210 1.89 -7.43 7.20
C ILE A 210 2.20 -8.22 5.95
N LEU A 211 2.71 -9.44 6.13
CA LEU A 211 2.99 -10.35 5.02
C LEU A 211 1.74 -11.17 4.71
N VAL A 212 1.22 -10.99 3.50
CA VAL A 212 0.04 -11.71 3.01
C VAL A 212 0.45 -12.77 2.01
N LYS A 213 0.01 -14.01 2.21
CA LYS A 213 0.25 -15.13 1.31
C LYS A 213 -1.00 -16.01 1.21
N LYS A 214 -1.47 -16.27 -0.01
CA LYS A 214 -2.65 -17.13 -0.28
C LYS A 214 -3.87 -16.74 0.56
N GLY A 215 -4.14 -15.43 0.67
CA GLY A 215 -5.29 -14.91 1.39
C GLY A 215 -5.19 -14.96 2.92
N GLN A 216 -4.01 -15.19 3.49
CA GLN A 216 -3.79 -15.22 4.95
C GLN A 216 -2.63 -14.31 5.34
N ILE A 217 -2.68 -13.77 6.56
CA ILE A 217 -1.53 -13.11 7.18
C ILE A 217 -0.59 -14.20 7.69
N VAL A 218 0.61 -14.25 7.14
CA VAL A 218 1.62 -15.27 7.51
C VAL A 218 2.66 -14.75 8.49
N ALA A 219 2.88 -13.43 8.53
CA ALA A 219 3.75 -12.79 9.52
C ALA A 219 3.36 -11.33 9.69
N THR A 220 3.61 -10.81 10.88
CA THR A 220 3.52 -9.38 11.22
C THR A 220 4.65 -9.00 12.13
N GLY A 221 5.09 -7.76 12.06
CA GLY A 221 6.14 -7.20 12.92
C GLY A 221 6.66 -5.89 12.36
N THR A 222 7.56 -5.24 13.06
CA THR A 222 8.36 -4.15 12.50
C THR A 222 9.28 -4.69 11.40
N PRO A 223 9.78 -3.86 10.46
CA PRO A 223 10.76 -4.31 9.48
C PRO A 223 11.96 -5.01 10.12
N VAL A 224 12.49 -4.46 11.21
CA VAL A 224 13.63 -5.00 11.96
C VAL A 224 13.31 -6.38 12.53
N GLU A 225 12.18 -6.53 13.26
CA GLU A 225 11.77 -7.83 13.83
C GLU A 225 11.60 -8.92 12.77
N LEU A 226 11.14 -8.56 11.56
CA LEU A 226 10.98 -9.52 10.47
C LEU A 226 12.32 -9.94 9.85
N ILE A 227 13.28 -9.01 9.78
CA ILE A 227 14.65 -9.30 9.33
C ILE A 227 15.36 -10.19 10.36
N GLU A 228 15.27 -9.88 11.65
CA GLU A 228 15.86 -10.67 12.73
C GLU A 228 15.36 -12.12 12.74
N LYS A 229 14.09 -12.36 12.43
CA LYS A 229 13.54 -13.72 12.28
C LYS A 229 14.17 -14.52 11.14
N MET A 230 14.85 -13.87 10.21
CA MET A 230 15.59 -14.49 9.11
C MET A 230 17.09 -14.72 9.43
N GLN A 231 17.56 -14.27 10.60
CA GLN A 231 18.93 -14.50 11.04
C GLN A 231 19.22 -15.99 11.15
N GLY A 232 20.35 -16.44 10.58
CA GLY A 232 20.71 -17.85 10.47
C GLY A 232 19.94 -18.66 9.42
N LYS A 233 18.97 -18.03 8.70
CA LYS A 233 18.19 -18.67 7.63
C LYS A 233 18.57 -18.21 6.23
N VAL A 234 19.60 -17.38 6.12
CA VAL A 234 20.12 -16.88 4.85
C VAL A 234 21.63 -17.01 4.85
N ALA A 235 22.17 -17.67 3.83
CA ALA A 235 23.61 -17.77 3.59
C ALA A 235 23.93 -17.30 2.16
N GLU A 236 25.16 -16.83 1.94
CA GLU A 236 25.68 -16.54 0.61
C GLU A 236 26.81 -17.49 0.31
N LEU A 237 26.61 -18.42 -0.63
CA LEU A 237 27.60 -19.43 -1.06
C LEU A 237 28.17 -19.03 -2.40
N THR A 238 29.51 -19.13 -2.54
CA THR A 238 30.18 -18.96 -3.83
C THR A 238 30.35 -20.32 -4.49
N CYS A 239 29.90 -20.47 -5.74
CA CYS A 239 29.95 -21.73 -6.47
C CYS A 239 30.25 -21.51 -7.96
N THR A 240 30.48 -22.63 -8.68
CA THR A 240 30.64 -22.64 -10.13
C THR A 240 29.27 -22.67 -10.83
N LEU A 241 29.25 -22.45 -12.14
CA LEU A 241 28.04 -22.58 -12.96
C LEU A 241 27.45 -23.99 -12.92
N GLU A 242 28.30 -25.01 -12.81
CA GLU A 242 27.92 -26.43 -12.78
C GLU A 242 27.18 -26.80 -11.49
N ASP A 243 27.50 -26.14 -10.37
CA ASP A 243 26.91 -26.42 -9.06
C ASP A 243 25.53 -25.81 -8.88
N VAL A 244 25.17 -24.78 -9.69
CA VAL A 244 23.92 -24.01 -9.54
C VAL A 244 22.69 -24.91 -9.60
N GLY A 245 22.65 -25.86 -10.56
CA GLY A 245 21.55 -26.78 -10.72
C GLY A 245 21.29 -27.62 -9.47
N ASN A 246 22.33 -28.23 -8.94
CA ASN A 246 22.28 -29.07 -7.74
C ASN A 246 21.88 -28.28 -6.50
N LEU A 247 22.38 -27.04 -6.36
CA LEU A 247 22.04 -26.17 -5.24
C LEU A 247 20.58 -25.66 -5.34
N GLN A 248 20.04 -25.44 -6.53
CA GLN A 248 18.64 -25.06 -6.73
C GLN A 248 17.67 -26.21 -6.43
N GLU A 249 18.10 -27.47 -6.60
CA GLU A 249 17.28 -28.64 -6.23
C GLU A 249 17.27 -28.86 -4.70
N GLN A 250 18.38 -28.58 -4.02
CA GLN A 250 18.55 -28.82 -2.58
C GLN A 250 18.08 -27.66 -1.72
N TYR A 251 18.25 -26.42 -2.19
CA TYR A 251 18.02 -25.20 -1.43
C TYR A 251 17.13 -24.22 -2.20
N LYS A 252 16.43 -23.40 -1.45
CA LYS A 252 15.69 -22.27 -2.04
C LYS A 252 16.65 -21.13 -2.35
N VAL A 253 16.93 -20.91 -3.63
CA VAL A 253 17.80 -19.82 -4.10
C VAL A 253 17.00 -18.53 -4.19
N GLY A 254 17.39 -17.53 -3.42
CA GLY A 254 16.77 -16.21 -3.40
C GLY A 254 17.34 -15.25 -4.46
N ASN A 255 18.65 -15.33 -4.74
CA ASN A 255 19.34 -14.49 -5.72
C ASN A 255 20.63 -15.14 -6.20
N ILE A 256 21.02 -14.84 -7.44
CA ILE A 256 22.28 -15.25 -8.04
C ILE A 256 23.00 -13.98 -8.53
N ARG A 257 24.25 -13.80 -8.14
CA ARG A 257 25.09 -12.66 -8.57
C ARG A 257 26.40 -13.17 -9.14
N GLN A 258 26.85 -12.55 -10.25
CA GLN A 258 28.17 -12.83 -10.79
C GLN A 258 29.25 -12.14 -9.93
N ARG A 259 30.27 -12.86 -9.57
CA ARG A 259 31.48 -12.39 -8.89
C ARG A 259 32.72 -12.68 -9.75
N LYS A 260 33.87 -12.07 -9.41
CA LYS A 260 35.12 -12.29 -10.17
C LYS A 260 35.52 -13.77 -10.22
N ASN A 261 35.24 -14.54 -9.18
CA ASN A 261 35.66 -15.92 -9.00
C ASN A 261 34.53 -16.95 -9.05
N GLY A 262 33.40 -16.64 -9.71
CA GLY A 262 32.24 -17.54 -9.80
C GLY A 262 30.91 -16.86 -9.61
N LEU A 263 29.95 -17.60 -9.11
CA LEU A 263 28.60 -17.13 -8.82
C LEU A 263 28.36 -17.12 -7.30
N ALA A 264 27.83 -16.03 -6.79
CA ALA A 264 27.35 -15.97 -5.41
C ALA A 264 25.84 -16.25 -5.41
N LEU A 265 25.44 -17.32 -4.75
CA LEU A 265 24.06 -17.72 -4.54
C LEU A 265 23.62 -17.35 -3.14
N ARG A 266 22.49 -16.65 -3.03
CA ARG A 266 21.85 -16.43 -1.75
C ARG A 266 20.85 -17.56 -1.51
N LEU A 267 21.14 -18.39 -0.54
CA LEU A 267 20.32 -19.51 -0.12
C LEU A 267 19.42 -19.10 1.05
N VAL A 268 18.20 -19.64 1.08
CA VAL A 268 17.22 -19.38 2.14
C VAL A 268 16.66 -20.72 2.61
N GLY A 269 16.76 -21.00 3.91
CA GLY A 269 16.25 -22.23 4.49
C GLY A 269 16.52 -22.33 6.00
N ASP A 270 15.91 -23.31 6.64
CA ASP A 270 16.14 -23.60 8.07
C ASP A 270 17.44 -24.42 8.29
N THR A 271 17.88 -25.14 7.27
CA THR A 271 19.18 -25.82 7.23
C THR A 271 19.95 -25.28 6.03
N LEU A 272 21.08 -24.66 6.29
CA LEU A 272 21.97 -24.08 5.27
C LEU A 272 23.29 -24.87 5.26
N PRO A 273 24.01 -24.92 4.13
CA PRO A 273 25.36 -25.49 4.11
C PRO A 273 26.28 -24.65 4.99
N ASP A 274 27.24 -25.30 5.64
CA ASP A 274 28.32 -24.60 6.32
C ASP A 274 29.15 -23.81 5.29
N GLU A 275 29.70 -22.67 5.70
CA GLU A 275 30.49 -21.76 4.85
C GLU A 275 31.77 -22.43 4.32
#